data_a1afe9c54f6f2a9618dba4ba99a54e4f
#
_entry.id   a1afe9c54f6f2a9618dba4ba99a54e4f
#
_cell.length_a   1.000
_cell.length_b   1.000
_cell.length_c   1.000
_cell.angle_alpha   90.00
_cell.angle_beta   90.00
_cell.angle_gamma   90.00
#
_symmetry.space_group_name_H-M   'P 1'
#
loop_
_entity.id
_entity.type
_entity.pdbx_description
1 polymer ?
#
loop_
_entity_poly.entity_id
_entity_poly.type
_entity_poly.pdbx_seq_one_letter_code
_entity_poly.pdbx_strand_id
1 'polypeptide(L)'
;MSPAFLPFALPEIGEDEIAEVVDTLRSGWITTGPKARRFEQDFAAFLGDASLQAVAVNSATAGLHLALEALGIVPGDEVITTTHTFTASAEVARYLGADVRLVDVDPVTFNIDPAAVETAIGPRTKAIVPVHYGGLAADMPHLLAIAARHGLKVVEDAAHALPTTVGGALVGTLASDATVFSFYANKTITTGEGGMLVTRDAALARRAQVMRLHGMSRDAFDRFTATVPSWYYEIVAPGFKYNLTDIAAALGLHQLKRAHAFQQRRADIAARYSEAFAALPLIPAPAAPAAQKHAWHLYAARLLPRAGITRDRFIERLFALGIGCSVHYIPLHLQPYWRDRYGLRAADYPHSQHAYEHMLSLPIYTRMTDADVQRVIDAVRQVLAHPAD
;
A
#
# COMPACT_ATOMS: atom_id res chain seq x y z
N MET A 1 -9.39 -5.71 36.89
CA MET A 1 -9.09 -4.61 35.95
C MET A 1 -9.40 -5.10 34.59
N SER A 2 -10.22 -4.41 33.78
CA SER A 2 -10.40 -4.75 32.36
C SER A 2 -9.03 -4.67 31.68
N PRO A 3 -8.69 -5.62 30.80
CA PRO A 3 -7.42 -5.58 30.09
C PRO A 3 -7.32 -4.29 29.23
N ALA A 4 -6.12 -3.73 29.10
CA ALA A 4 -5.90 -2.54 28.29
C ALA A 4 -6.39 -2.77 26.84
N PHE A 5 -6.93 -1.73 26.22
CA PHE A 5 -7.39 -1.80 24.82
C PHE A 5 -6.25 -2.18 23.87
N LEU A 6 -6.47 -3.19 23.04
CA LEU A 6 -5.53 -3.63 21.99
C LEU A 6 -5.87 -2.88 20.69
N PRO A 7 -5.05 -1.90 20.25
CA PRO A 7 -5.35 -1.13 19.06
C PRO A 7 -5.22 -1.97 17.78
N PHE A 8 -5.86 -1.51 16.71
CA PHE A 8 -5.77 -2.17 15.40
C PHE A 8 -4.35 -2.25 14.85
N ALA A 9 -3.56 -1.20 15.05
CA ALA A 9 -2.17 -1.12 14.61
C ALA A 9 -1.35 -0.22 15.56
N LEU A 10 -0.07 -0.56 15.74
CA LEU A 10 0.94 0.26 16.38
C LEU A 10 2.27 0.09 15.64
N PRO A 11 2.97 1.17 15.32
CA PRO A 11 4.31 1.09 14.75
C PRO A 11 5.30 0.55 15.79
N GLU A 12 6.32 -0.14 15.33
CA GLU A 12 7.44 -0.58 16.14
C GLU A 12 8.65 0.32 15.88
N ILE A 13 8.87 1.27 16.76
CA ILE A 13 10.01 2.19 16.75
C ILE A 13 10.95 1.80 17.88
N GLY A 14 12.23 1.63 17.58
CA GLY A 14 13.28 1.30 18.53
C GLY A 14 14.28 2.43 18.75
N GLU A 15 15.31 2.17 19.56
CA GLU A 15 16.34 3.15 19.89
C GLU A 15 17.17 3.57 18.69
N ASP A 16 17.38 2.68 17.70
CA ASP A 16 18.14 3.00 16.49
C ASP A 16 17.42 4.07 15.65
N GLU A 17 16.11 3.95 15.48
CA GLU A 17 15.31 4.96 14.79
C GLU A 17 15.31 6.28 15.56
N ILE A 18 15.18 6.25 16.89
CA ILE A 18 15.20 7.43 17.74
C ILE A 18 16.57 8.14 17.64
N ALA A 19 17.65 7.39 17.75
CA ALA A 19 19.02 7.93 17.66
C ALA A 19 19.29 8.58 16.30
N GLU A 20 18.85 7.95 15.19
CA GLU A 20 19.04 8.48 13.83
C GLU A 20 18.24 9.78 13.61
N VAL A 21 17.01 9.86 14.17
CA VAL A 21 16.19 11.09 14.14
C VAL A 21 16.88 12.20 14.94
N VAL A 22 17.39 11.89 16.15
CA VAL A 22 18.11 12.85 16.99
C VAL A 22 19.38 13.35 16.28
N ASP A 23 20.12 12.46 15.63
CA ASP A 23 21.29 12.84 14.82
C ASP A 23 20.89 13.77 13.67
N THR A 24 19.78 13.48 12.97
CA THR A 24 19.24 14.35 11.92
C THR A 24 18.97 15.77 12.46
N LEU A 25 18.29 15.87 13.61
CA LEU A 25 17.98 17.16 14.22
C LEU A 25 19.25 17.93 14.61
N ARG A 26 20.26 17.24 15.16
CA ARG A 26 21.53 17.84 15.55
C ARG A 26 22.38 18.28 14.37
N SER A 27 22.31 17.58 13.23
CA SER A 27 23.02 17.94 12.00
C SER A 27 22.52 19.27 11.40
N GLY A 28 21.31 19.69 11.74
CA GLY A 28 20.63 20.85 11.14
C GLY A 28 20.05 20.57 9.75
N TRP A 29 20.30 19.39 9.15
CA TRP A 29 19.74 19.03 7.85
C TRP A 29 18.42 18.27 8.03
N ILE A 30 17.31 19.00 8.11
CA ILE A 30 16.00 18.43 8.46
C ILE A 30 15.06 18.23 7.26
N THR A 31 15.36 18.83 6.10
CA THR A 31 14.61 18.63 4.84
C THR A 31 15.25 17.49 4.01
N THR A 32 14.89 17.37 2.72
CA THR A 32 15.49 16.37 1.84
C THR A 32 16.99 16.56 1.70
N GLY A 33 17.76 15.55 2.00
CA GLY A 33 19.22 15.63 2.04
C GLY A 33 19.90 14.26 1.96
N PRO A 34 21.02 14.07 2.67
CA PRO A 34 21.83 12.85 2.59
C PRO A 34 21.08 11.59 3.06
N LYS A 35 20.21 11.68 4.08
CA LYS A 35 19.48 10.52 4.59
C LYS A 35 18.37 10.07 3.66
N ALA A 36 17.65 10.99 3.02
CA ALA A 36 16.67 10.66 1.99
C ALA A 36 17.35 9.97 0.80
N ARG A 37 18.48 10.48 0.32
CA ARG A 37 19.27 9.86 -0.77
C ARG A 37 19.81 8.47 -0.38
N ARG A 38 20.30 8.32 0.84
CA ARG A 38 20.74 7.02 1.35
C ARG A 38 19.59 6.04 1.44
N PHE A 39 18.42 6.47 1.89
CA PHE A 39 17.24 5.62 1.97
C PHE A 39 16.79 5.14 0.57
N GLU A 40 16.86 6.01 -0.47
CA GLU A 40 16.62 5.61 -1.87
C GLU A 40 17.60 4.51 -2.31
N GLN A 41 18.89 4.67 -2.03
CA GLN A 41 19.93 3.69 -2.37
C GLN A 41 19.75 2.37 -1.62
N ASP A 42 19.55 2.42 -0.31
CA ASP A 42 19.34 1.24 0.54
C ASP A 42 18.06 0.49 0.13
N PHE A 43 17.00 1.22 -0.29
CA PHE A 43 15.75 0.59 -0.76
C PHE A 43 15.93 -0.11 -2.10
N ALA A 44 16.61 0.49 -3.06
CA ALA A 44 16.94 -0.16 -4.33
C ALA A 44 17.82 -1.42 -4.09
N ALA A 45 18.81 -1.32 -3.21
CA ALA A 45 19.65 -2.46 -2.81
C ALA A 45 18.84 -3.57 -2.11
N PHE A 46 17.88 -3.21 -1.26
CA PHE A 46 16.99 -4.18 -0.61
C PHE A 46 16.15 -4.98 -1.61
N LEU A 47 15.71 -4.36 -2.71
CA LEU A 47 14.99 -5.04 -3.77
C LEU A 47 15.90 -5.98 -4.60
N GLY A 48 17.22 -5.78 -4.56
CA GLY A 48 18.20 -6.70 -5.15
C GLY A 48 18.35 -6.63 -6.68
N ASP A 49 17.89 -5.55 -7.30
CA ASP A 49 18.04 -5.30 -8.74
C ASP A 49 18.78 -3.98 -8.97
N ALA A 50 20.02 -4.06 -9.45
CA ALA A 50 20.89 -2.89 -9.64
C ALA A 50 20.41 -1.92 -10.75
N SER A 51 19.45 -2.32 -11.58
CA SER A 51 18.86 -1.45 -12.61
C SER A 51 17.78 -0.53 -12.08
N LEU A 52 17.29 -0.76 -10.84
CA LEU A 52 16.22 0.01 -10.24
C LEU A 52 16.69 1.39 -9.79
N GLN A 53 15.82 2.36 -10.05
CA GLN A 53 15.89 3.72 -9.52
C GLN A 53 14.79 3.86 -8.45
N ALA A 54 15.16 4.34 -7.28
CA ALA A 54 14.21 4.62 -6.21
C ALA A 54 14.10 6.14 -5.98
N VAL A 55 12.88 6.63 -5.82
CA VAL A 55 12.57 8.05 -5.62
C VAL A 55 11.69 8.18 -4.38
N ALA A 56 12.26 8.70 -3.29
CA ALA A 56 11.55 8.89 -2.03
C ALA A 56 10.59 10.08 -2.11
N VAL A 57 9.37 9.87 -1.63
CA VAL A 57 8.26 10.83 -1.65
C VAL A 57 7.57 10.90 -0.30
N ASN A 58 6.82 11.98 -0.04
CA ASN A 58 6.15 12.19 1.24
C ASN A 58 4.90 11.30 1.47
N SER A 59 4.45 10.57 0.47
CA SER A 59 3.35 9.59 0.58
C SER A 59 3.32 8.68 -0.64
N ALA A 60 2.69 7.49 -0.53
CA ALA A 60 2.43 6.65 -1.70
C ALA A 60 1.52 7.35 -2.72
N THR A 61 0.55 8.13 -2.26
CA THR A 61 -0.30 8.96 -3.14
C THR A 61 0.53 9.87 -4.04
N ALA A 62 1.54 10.55 -3.47
CA ALA A 62 2.47 11.36 -4.25
C ALA A 62 3.27 10.53 -5.26
N GLY A 63 3.70 9.33 -4.86
CA GLY A 63 4.42 8.40 -5.74
C GLY A 63 3.58 7.94 -6.93
N LEU A 64 2.33 7.52 -6.68
CA LEU A 64 1.38 7.11 -7.73
C LEU A 64 1.07 8.26 -8.69
N HIS A 65 0.84 9.47 -8.15
CA HIS A 65 0.61 10.66 -8.97
C HIS A 65 1.81 10.98 -9.88
N LEU A 66 3.02 10.98 -9.32
CA LEU A 66 4.26 11.20 -10.09
C LEU A 66 4.50 10.11 -11.13
N ALA A 67 4.19 8.83 -10.83
CA ALA A 67 4.34 7.73 -11.78
C ALA A 67 3.42 7.95 -12.99
N LEU A 68 2.14 8.23 -12.78
CA LEU A 68 1.19 8.47 -13.88
C LEU A 68 1.53 9.74 -14.66
N GLU A 69 1.96 10.83 -13.97
CA GLU A 69 2.41 12.07 -14.61
C GLU A 69 3.63 11.81 -15.52
N ALA A 70 4.65 11.10 -15.00
CA ALA A 70 5.86 10.80 -15.75
C ALA A 70 5.62 9.84 -16.93
N LEU A 71 4.60 8.99 -16.85
CA LEU A 71 4.14 8.13 -17.95
C LEU A 71 3.29 8.87 -18.99
N GLY A 72 3.02 10.16 -18.79
CA GLY A 72 2.34 11.01 -19.75
C GLY A 72 0.82 10.87 -19.75
N ILE A 73 0.21 10.48 -18.65
CA ILE A 73 -1.26 10.46 -18.50
C ILE A 73 -1.77 11.90 -18.49
N VAL A 74 -2.76 12.18 -19.34
CA VAL A 74 -3.30 13.53 -19.60
C VAL A 74 -4.83 13.53 -19.60
N PRO A 75 -5.47 14.72 -19.59
CA PRO A 75 -6.93 14.82 -19.73
C PRO A 75 -7.42 14.11 -21.00
N GLY A 76 -8.48 13.29 -20.85
CA GLY A 76 -9.04 12.47 -21.92
C GLY A 76 -8.58 11.01 -21.91
N ASP A 77 -7.47 10.70 -21.24
CA ASP A 77 -7.06 9.32 -21.00
C ASP A 77 -7.93 8.66 -19.94
N GLU A 78 -7.82 7.31 -19.86
CA GLU A 78 -8.51 6.48 -18.87
C GLU A 78 -7.50 5.56 -18.19
N VAL A 79 -7.62 5.45 -16.85
CA VAL A 79 -6.82 4.54 -16.02
C VAL A 79 -7.76 3.50 -15.39
N ILE A 80 -7.40 2.22 -15.51
CA ILE A 80 -8.15 1.11 -14.90
C ILE A 80 -7.57 0.82 -13.51
N THR A 81 -8.43 0.71 -12.50
CA THR A 81 -8.08 0.19 -11.17
C THR A 81 -9.26 -0.52 -10.53
N THR A 82 -9.06 -1.14 -9.36
CA THR A 82 -10.13 -1.83 -8.64
C THR A 82 -11.02 -0.88 -7.86
N THR A 83 -12.27 -1.26 -7.65
CA THR A 83 -13.18 -0.54 -6.75
C THR A 83 -12.89 -0.83 -5.27
N HIS A 84 -12.26 -1.97 -4.95
CA HIS A 84 -11.95 -2.41 -3.58
C HIS A 84 -10.56 -1.97 -3.16
N THR A 85 -10.38 -0.66 -2.99
CA THR A 85 -9.10 -0.03 -2.63
C THR A 85 -9.31 1.25 -1.84
N PHE A 86 -8.21 1.79 -1.31
CA PHE A 86 -8.19 3.17 -0.84
C PHE A 86 -8.25 4.13 -2.02
N THR A 87 -8.89 5.28 -1.85
CA THR A 87 -9.17 6.23 -2.93
C THR A 87 -7.92 6.68 -3.70
N ALA A 88 -6.75 6.68 -3.06
CA ALA A 88 -5.48 7.13 -3.67
C ALA A 88 -5.17 6.43 -4.99
N SER A 89 -5.39 5.11 -5.10
CA SER A 89 -5.12 4.34 -6.33
C SER A 89 -5.92 4.84 -7.55
N ALA A 90 -7.06 5.47 -7.31
CA ALA A 90 -7.94 6.01 -8.34
C ALA A 90 -7.82 7.54 -8.49
N GLU A 91 -7.76 8.28 -7.37
CA GLU A 91 -7.83 9.75 -7.39
C GLU A 91 -6.62 10.39 -8.06
N VAL A 92 -5.45 9.75 -8.04
CA VAL A 92 -4.23 10.28 -8.69
C VAL A 92 -4.40 10.45 -10.20
N ALA A 93 -5.21 9.62 -10.87
CA ALA A 93 -5.58 9.82 -12.27
C ALA A 93 -6.47 11.07 -12.44
N ARG A 94 -7.36 11.33 -11.47
CA ARG A 94 -8.22 12.53 -11.48
C ARG A 94 -7.43 13.81 -11.32
N TYR A 95 -6.33 13.80 -10.56
CA TYR A 95 -5.44 14.97 -10.43
C TYR A 95 -4.83 15.39 -11.78
N LEU A 96 -4.61 14.42 -12.69
CA LEU A 96 -4.11 14.63 -14.04
C LEU A 96 -5.25 14.92 -15.06
N GLY A 97 -6.51 14.98 -14.62
CA GLY A 97 -7.66 15.18 -15.50
C GLY A 97 -8.10 13.93 -16.27
N ALA A 98 -7.43 12.82 -16.12
CA ALA A 98 -7.81 11.54 -16.73
C ALA A 98 -9.07 10.95 -16.08
N ASP A 99 -9.80 10.09 -16.78
CA ASP A 99 -10.91 9.34 -16.24
C ASP A 99 -10.44 8.05 -15.57
N VAL A 100 -11.29 7.49 -14.69
CA VAL A 100 -11.03 6.24 -14.00
C VAL A 100 -12.09 5.20 -14.39
N ARG A 101 -11.63 4.02 -14.80
CA ARG A 101 -12.47 2.84 -14.99
C ARG A 101 -12.27 1.92 -13.79
N LEU A 102 -13.30 1.82 -12.94
CA LEU A 102 -13.29 0.90 -11.82
C LEU A 102 -13.75 -0.48 -12.29
N VAL A 103 -13.07 -1.53 -11.84
CA VAL A 103 -13.42 -2.93 -12.10
C VAL A 103 -13.58 -3.69 -10.79
N ASP A 104 -14.26 -4.83 -10.84
CA ASP A 104 -14.45 -5.68 -9.67
C ASP A 104 -13.18 -6.48 -9.34
N VAL A 105 -13.23 -7.22 -8.27
CA VAL A 105 -12.11 -7.99 -7.72
C VAL A 105 -12.33 -9.49 -7.83
N ASP A 106 -11.28 -10.25 -7.76
CA ASP A 106 -11.33 -11.69 -7.51
C ASP A 106 -11.99 -11.95 -6.13
N PRO A 107 -13.00 -12.84 -6.06
CA PRO A 107 -13.80 -13.05 -4.84
C PRO A 107 -13.04 -13.72 -3.69
N VAL A 108 -11.85 -14.25 -3.95
CA VAL A 108 -11.02 -14.93 -2.95
C VAL A 108 -9.93 -14.03 -2.40
N THR A 109 -9.19 -13.38 -3.29
CA THR A 109 -8.00 -12.59 -2.95
C THR A 109 -8.30 -11.11 -2.71
N PHE A 110 -9.43 -10.59 -3.24
CA PHE A 110 -9.80 -9.17 -3.28
C PHE A 110 -8.83 -8.29 -4.09
N ASN A 111 -7.91 -8.90 -4.79
CA ASN A 111 -7.10 -8.22 -5.78
C ASN A 111 -7.92 -7.97 -7.05
N ILE A 112 -7.49 -7.02 -7.86
CA ILE A 112 -8.13 -6.71 -9.15
C ILE A 112 -8.27 -7.98 -10.00
N ASP A 113 -9.44 -8.20 -10.60
CA ASP A 113 -9.69 -9.34 -11.49
C ASP A 113 -9.12 -9.06 -12.90
N PRO A 114 -8.13 -9.83 -13.40
CA PRO A 114 -7.58 -9.65 -14.73
C PRO A 114 -8.61 -9.77 -15.85
N ALA A 115 -9.63 -10.64 -15.72
CA ALA A 115 -10.67 -10.78 -16.73
C ALA A 115 -11.57 -9.54 -16.79
N ALA A 116 -11.88 -8.96 -15.63
CA ALA A 116 -12.61 -7.70 -15.55
C ALA A 116 -11.79 -6.54 -16.13
N VAL A 117 -10.47 -6.52 -15.91
CA VAL A 117 -9.55 -5.55 -16.54
C VAL A 117 -9.61 -5.66 -18.05
N GLU A 118 -9.41 -6.85 -18.61
CA GLU A 118 -9.39 -7.05 -20.07
C GLU A 118 -10.70 -6.62 -20.74
N THR A 119 -11.84 -6.93 -20.11
CA THR A 119 -13.16 -6.52 -20.58
C THR A 119 -13.37 -5.00 -20.53
N ALA A 120 -12.71 -4.31 -19.59
CA ALA A 120 -12.86 -2.87 -19.39
C ALA A 120 -12.00 -2.01 -20.32
N ILE A 121 -11.01 -2.60 -21.01
CA ILE A 121 -10.11 -1.88 -21.90
C ILE A 121 -10.85 -1.23 -23.05
N GLY A 122 -10.63 0.06 -23.25
CA GLY A 122 -11.19 0.87 -24.34
C GLY A 122 -10.14 1.71 -25.04
N PRO A 123 -10.53 2.47 -26.08
CA PRO A 123 -9.58 3.24 -26.88
C PRO A 123 -8.88 4.37 -26.11
N ARG A 124 -9.42 4.79 -24.98
CA ARG A 124 -8.84 5.82 -24.11
C ARG A 124 -8.01 5.24 -22.96
N THR A 125 -8.04 3.92 -22.74
CA THR A 125 -7.28 3.26 -21.69
C THR A 125 -5.79 3.38 -21.97
N LYS A 126 -5.02 3.88 -20.98
CA LYS A 126 -3.57 4.09 -21.07
C LYS A 126 -2.79 3.35 -19.99
N ALA A 127 -3.39 3.15 -18.82
CA ALA A 127 -2.69 2.51 -17.71
C ALA A 127 -3.62 1.62 -16.89
N ILE A 128 -3.01 0.64 -16.22
CA ILE A 128 -3.61 -0.19 -15.17
C ILE A 128 -2.88 0.11 -13.87
N VAL A 129 -3.63 0.33 -12.79
CA VAL A 129 -3.10 0.47 -11.43
C VAL A 129 -3.61 -0.70 -10.59
N PRO A 130 -2.92 -1.86 -10.61
CA PRO A 130 -3.23 -2.97 -9.71
C PRO A 130 -2.82 -2.61 -8.28
N VAL A 131 -3.64 -3.05 -7.31
CA VAL A 131 -3.38 -2.91 -5.88
C VAL A 131 -3.07 -4.29 -5.31
N HIS A 132 -2.00 -4.42 -4.55
CA HIS A 132 -1.66 -5.66 -3.83
C HIS A 132 -2.38 -5.69 -2.48
N TYR A 133 -3.64 -6.04 -2.51
CA TYR A 133 -4.53 -5.92 -1.36
C TYR A 133 -4.05 -6.72 -0.14
N GLY A 134 -4.03 -6.07 1.02
CA GLY A 134 -3.65 -6.68 2.30
C GLY A 134 -2.21 -7.17 2.38
N GLY A 135 -1.42 -7.02 1.32
CA GLY A 135 -0.06 -7.53 1.19
C GLY A 135 0.04 -8.84 0.40
N LEU A 136 -1.07 -9.33 -0.16
CA LEU A 136 -1.10 -10.40 -1.14
C LEU A 136 -0.95 -9.81 -2.55
N ALA A 137 -0.01 -10.32 -3.33
CA ALA A 137 0.19 -9.83 -4.69
C ALA A 137 -1.05 -10.07 -5.57
N ALA A 138 -1.39 -9.09 -6.40
CA ALA A 138 -2.30 -9.27 -7.53
C ALA A 138 -1.70 -10.28 -8.54
N ASP A 139 -2.53 -10.81 -9.43
CA ASP A 139 -2.06 -11.72 -10.49
C ASP A 139 -1.28 -10.95 -11.55
N MET A 140 -0.06 -10.54 -11.18
CA MET A 140 0.81 -9.73 -12.02
C MET A 140 1.19 -10.41 -13.34
N PRO A 141 1.45 -11.73 -13.41
CA PRO A 141 1.72 -12.37 -14.69
C PRO A 141 0.61 -12.15 -15.72
N HIS A 142 -0.66 -12.32 -15.33
CA HIS A 142 -1.79 -12.08 -16.23
C HIS A 142 -1.98 -10.60 -16.56
N LEU A 143 -1.90 -9.72 -15.57
CA LEU A 143 -2.05 -8.27 -15.78
C LEU A 143 -0.97 -7.70 -16.70
N LEU A 144 0.28 -8.11 -16.54
CA LEU A 144 1.38 -7.71 -17.40
C LEU A 144 1.22 -8.25 -18.84
N ALA A 145 0.72 -9.49 -18.99
CA ALA A 145 0.42 -10.04 -20.31
C ALA A 145 -0.72 -9.27 -21.01
N ILE A 146 -1.77 -8.88 -20.28
CA ILE A 146 -2.85 -8.01 -20.79
C ILE A 146 -2.28 -6.66 -21.20
N ALA A 147 -1.53 -6.01 -20.34
CA ALA A 147 -0.92 -4.71 -20.61
C ALA A 147 -0.04 -4.74 -21.88
N ALA A 148 0.80 -5.78 -22.03
CA ALA A 148 1.64 -5.95 -23.20
C ALA A 148 0.84 -6.11 -24.49
N ARG A 149 -0.26 -6.90 -24.48
CA ARG A 149 -1.12 -7.09 -25.67
C ARG A 149 -1.80 -5.80 -26.12
N HIS A 150 -2.13 -4.93 -25.18
CA HIS A 150 -2.89 -3.70 -25.44
C HIS A 150 -2.02 -2.42 -25.43
N GLY A 151 -0.71 -2.54 -25.22
CA GLY A 151 0.21 -1.41 -25.18
C GLY A 151 -0.04 -0.48 -23.98
N LEU A 152 -0.52 -1.02 -22.86
CA LEU A 152 -0.85 -0.26 -21.65
C LEU A 152 0.32 -0.17 -20.69
N LYS A 153 0.35 0.89 -19.90
CA LYS A 153 1.28 1.08 -18.78
C LYS A 153 0.78 0.38 -17.52
N VAL A 154 1.70 -0.07 -16.66
CA VAL A 154 1.36 -0.69 -15.37
C VAL A 154 2.08 0.04 -14.24
N VAL A 155 1.30 0.59 -13.30
CA VAL A 155 1.81 1.20 -12.07
C VAL A 155 1.27 0.41 -10.89
N GLU A 156 2.14 -0.35 -10.21
CA GLU A 156 1.74 -1.15 -9.06
C GLU A 156 1.53 -0.28 -7.81
N ASP A 157 0.33 -0.30 -7.24
CA ASP A 157 0.10 0.19 -5.88
C ASP A 157 0.51 -0.90 -4.88
N ALA A 158 1.75 -0.82 -4.44
CA ALA A 158 2.38 -1.73 -3.49
C ALA A 158 2.34 -1.19 -2.05
N ALA A 159 1.40 -0.28 -1.74
CA ALA A 159 1.27 0.33 -0.40
C ALA A 159 1.11 -0.69 0.73
N HIS A 160 0.72 -1.93 0.43
CA HIS A 160 0.57 -3.04 1.39
C HIS A 160 1.63 -4.15 1.19
N ALA A 161 2.51 -4.05 0.20
CA ALA A 161 3.20 -5.22 -0.35
C ALA A 161 4.71 -5.29 -0.08
N LEU A 162 5.21 -4.66 0.97
CA LEU A 162 6.61 -4.80 1.37
C LEU A 162 6.75 -5.82 2.52
N PRO A 163 7.55 -6.90 2.36
CA PRO A 163 8.21 -7.46 1.18
C PRO A 163 7.41 -8.66 0.61
N THR A 164 6.52 -8.40 -0.31
CA THR A 164 5.74 -9.44 -1.01
C THR A 164 6.51 -9.97 -2.21
N THR A 165 6.30 -11.26 -2.58
CA THR A 165 6.93 -11.84 -3.78
C THR A 165 5.90 -12.45 -4.73
N VAL A 166 6.24 -12.44 -6.02
CA VAL A 166 5.53 -13.12 -7.12
C VAL A 166 6.54 -14.01 -7.84
N GLY A 167 6.31 -15.32 -7.88
CA GLY A 167 7.25 -16.24 -8.51
C GLY A 167 8.69 -16.19 -7.96
N GLY A 168 8.85 -15.81 -6.68
CA GLY A 168 10.15 -15.63 -6.03
C GLY A 168 10.77 -14.23 -6.18
N ALA A 169 10.29 -13.40 -7.12
CA ALA A 169 10.74 -12.03 -7.30
C ALA A 169 9.99 -11.07 -6.35
N LEU A 170 10.70 -10.12 -5.74
CA LEU A 170 10.06 -9.09 -4.91
C LEU A 170 9.16 -8.18 -5.77
N VAL A 171 7.98 -7.82 -5.25
CA VAL A 171 7.20 -6.70 -5.78
C VAL A 171 8.11 -5.47 -5.81
N GLY A 172 8.09 -4.72 -6.91
CA GLY A 172 9.06 -3.67 -7.21
C GLY A 172 10.16 -4.10 -8.18
N THR A 173 10.33 -5.43 -8.41
CA THR A 173 11.26 -5.97 -9.42
C THR A 173 10.54 -6.66 -10.58
N LEU A 174 9.21 -6.56 -10.65
CA LEU A 174 8.43 -7.11 -11.74
C LEU A 174 8.59 -6.25 -13.02
N ALA A 175 7.97 -6.68 -14.13
CA ALA A 175 8.09 -5.98 -15.40
C ALA A 175 7.10 -4.80 -15.55
N SER A 176 6.69 -4.20 -14.45
CA SER A 176 5.85 -3.01 -14.43
C SER A 176 6.65 -1.75 -14.77
N ASP A 177 5.98 -0.71 -15.27
CA ASP A 177 6.62 0.58 -15.57
C ASP A 177 7.06 1.29 -14.27
N ALA A 178 6.26 1.20 -13.20
CA ALA A 178 6.60 1.69 -11.87
C ALA A 178 5.90 0.89 -10.77
N THR A 179 6.49 0.89 -9.58
CA THR A 179 5.90 0.34 -8.35
C THR A 179 6.00 1.37 -7.24
N VAL A 180 4.94 1.54 -6.45
CA VAL A 180 4.90 2.55 -5.39
C VAL A 180 4.59 1.91 -4.04
N PHE A 181 5.50 2.10 -3.08
CA PHE A 181 5.39 1.64 -1.70
C PHE A 181 4.96 2.76 -0.77
N SER A 182 4.30 2.40 0.33
CA SER A 182 3.88 3.32 1.40
C SER A 182 4.63 3.05 2.69
N PHE A 183 4.99 4.13 3.38
CA PHE A 183 5.58 4.11 4.71
C PHE A 183 4.71 4.88 5.73
N TYR A 184 3.38 4.86 5.51
CA TYR A 184 2.43 5.38 6.48
C TYR A 184 2.53 4.61 7.82
N ALA A 185 2.08 5.23 8.91
CA ALA A 185 2.31 4.76 10.28
C ALA A 185 1.94 3.29 10.55
N ASN A 186 0.95 2.72 9.85
CA ASN A 186 0.50 1.33 10.04
C ASN A 186 1.10 0.30 9.07
N LYS A 187 1.99 0.72 8.15
CA LYS A 187 2.59 -0.17 7.15
C LYS A 187 3.63 -1.11 7.76
N THR A 188 4.10 -2.08 6.98
CA THR A 188 5.11 -3.04 7.45
C THR A 188 6.34 -2.34 7.98
N ILE A 189 6.82 -1.32 7.28
CA ILE A 189 7.81 -0.35 7.76
C ILE A 189 7.22 1.05 7.68
N THR A 190 7.66 1.97 8.52
CA THR A 190 7.10 3.32 8.57
C THR A 190 8.17 4.41 8.63
N THR A 191 7.82 5.56 8.06
CA THR A 191 8.52 6.84 8.26
C THR A 191 7.60 7.90 8.88
N GLY A 192 6.48 7.46 9.48
CA GLY A 192 5.35 8.30 9.89
C GLY A 192 4.45 8.60 8.69
N GLU A 193 4.93 9.41 7.78
CA GLU A 193 4.44 9.62 6.42
C GLU A 193 5.59 9.40 5.44
N GLY A 194 5.31 8.78 4.30
CA GLY A 194 6.31 8.54 3.25
C GLY A 194 5.87 7.52 2.21
N GLY A 195 6.66 7.45 1.15
CA GLY A 195 6.53 6.47 0.08
C GLY A 195 7.82 6.35 -0.72
N MET A 196 7.86 5.34 -1.58
CA MET A 196 8.95 5.12 -2.52
C MET A 196 8.39 4.73 -3.88
N LEU A 197 8.69 5.51 -4.90
CA LEU A 197 8.48 5.13 -6.28
C LEU A 197 9.72 4.40 -6.79
N VAL A 198 9.54 3.24 -7.41
CA VAL A 198 10.62 2.42 -7.97
C VAL A 198 10.35 2.15 -9.44
N THR A 199 11.36 2.27 -10.27
CA THR A 199 11.28 2.01 -11.73
C THR A 199 12.64 1.64 -12.31
N ARG A 200 12.65 0.94 -13.44
CA ARG A 200 13.87 0.74 -14.25
C ARG A 200 14.07 1.84 -15.30
N ASP A 201 13.03 2.62 -15.57
CA ASP A 201 13.10 3.73 -16.51
C ASP A 201 13.78 4.95 -15.87
N ALA A 202 15.02 5.22 -16.27
CA ALA A 202 15.77 6.36 -15.76
C ALA A 202 15.15 7.71 -16.11
N ALA A 203 14.41 7.81 -17.23
CA ALA A 203 13.73 9.03 -17.61
C ALA A 203 12.51 9.28 -16.71
N LEU A 204 11.72 8.23 -16.41
CA LEU A 204 10.63 8.30 -15.44
C LEU A 204 11.14 8.69 -14.05
N ALA A 205 12.20 8.02 -13.56
CA ALA A 205 12.80 8.35 -12.27
C ALA A 205 13.26 9.80 -12.21
N ARG A 206 13.97 10.28 -13.25
CA ARG A 206 14.41 11.66 -13.35
C ARG A 206 13.25 12.64 -13.39
N ARG A 207 12.20 12.35 -14.15
CA ARG A 207 10.98 13.18 -14.17
C ARG A 207 10.36 13.27 -12.78
N ALA A 208 10.18 12.14 -12.09
CA ALA A 208 9.63 12.09 -10.74
C ALA A 208 10.49 12.89 -9.74
N GLN A 209 11.84 12.80 -9.81
CA GLN A 209 12.75 13.60 -8.98
C GLN A 209 12.57 15.10 -9.18
N VAL A 210 12.45 15.55 -10.42
CA VAL A 210 12.22 16.96 -10.75
C VAL A 210 10.84 17.40 -10.27
N MET A 211 9.82 16.61 -10.59
CA MET A 211 8.43 16.98 -10.30
C MET A 211 8.08 16.94 -8.81
N ARG A 212 8.72 16.07 -8.01
CA ARG A 212 8.51 16.02 -6.55
C ARG A 212 8.94 17.31 -5.83
N LEU A 213 9.75 18.16 -6.48
CA LEU A 213 10.27 19.43 -5.92
C LEU A 213 10.05 20.59 -6.88
N HIS A 214 8.78 20.98 -7.07
CA HIS A 214 8.37 22.17 -7.84
C HIS A 214 8.82 22.21 -9.31
N GLY A 215 9.21 21.09 -9.92
CA GLY A 215 9.75 21.07 -11.28
C GLY A 215 11.15 21.72 -11.40
N MET A 216 11.91 21.74 -10.30
CA MET A 216 13.25 22.33 -10.27
C MET A 216 14.26 21.41 -10.96
N SER A 217 15.08 21.96 -11.88
CA SER A 217 16.10 21.24 -12.64
C SER A 217 17.26 20.71 -11.77
N ARG A 218 17.43 21.28 -10.55
CA ARG A 218 18.43 20.87 -9.57
C ARG A 218 17.81 20.56 -8.22
N ASP A 219 18.28 19.48 -7.58
CA ASP A 219 17.94 19.13 -6.21
C ASP A 219 18.48 20.18 -5.20
N ALA A 220 17.76 20.38 -4.10
CA ALA A 220 18.18 21.27 -3.02
C ALA A 220 19.54 20.83 -2.43
N PHE A 221 19.75 19.53 -2.23
CA PHE A 221 21.00 18.99 -1.72
C PHE A 221 22.19 19.34 -2.62
N ASP A 222 22.06 19.15 -3.94
CA ASP A 222 23.13 19.47 -4.89
C ASP A 222 23.46 20.97 -4.93
N ARG A 223 22.49 21.83 -4.63
CA ARG A 223 22.72 23.29 -4.56
C ARG A 223 23.48 23.72 -3.30
N PHE A 224 23.15 23.12 -2.16
CA PHE A 224 23.74 23.50 -0.87
C PHE A 224 25.07 22.82 -0.56
N THR A 225 25.40 21.70 -1.24
CA THR A 225 26.66 20.97 -1.08
C THR A 225 27.70 21.30 -2.18
N ALA A 226 27.32 22.09 -3.18
CA ALA A 226 28.25 22.48 -4.25
C ALA A 226 29.44 23.30 -3.68
N THR A 227 30.64 22.95 -4.10
CA THR A 227 31.89 23.66 -3.72
C THR A 227 32.11 24.95 -4.52
N VAL A 228 31.27 25.22 -5.49
CA VAL A 228 31.25 26.46 -6.31
C VAL A 228 29.87 27.12 -6.21
N PRO A 229 29.75 28.43 -6.38
CA PRO A 229 28.47 29.12 -6.36
C PRO A 229 27.46 28.46 -7.32
N SER A 230 26.40 27.90 -6.79
CA SER A 230 25.46 27.04 -7.53
C SER A 230 24.00 27.42 -7.26
N TRP A 231 23.74 28.73 -7.30
CA TRP A 231 22.41 29.30 -7.06
C TRP A 231 21.45 29.10 -8.25
N TYR A 232 21.96 28.86 -9.45
CA TYR A 232 21.14 28.78 -10.67
C TYR A 232 20.36 27.46 -10.72
N TYR A 233 19.08 27.55 -10.97
CA TYR A 233 18.16 26.48 -11.30
C TYR A 233 17.05 27.01 -12.22
N GLU A 234 16.37 26.11 -12.90
CA GLU A 234 15.24 26.40 -13.76
C GLU A 234 14.00 25.67 -13.26
N ILE A 235 12.83 26.25 -13.45
CA ILE A 235 11.55 25.56 -13.29
C ILE A 235 11.15 25.05 -14.67
N VAL A 236 11.29 23.75 -14.89
CA VAL A 236 11.07 23.13 -16.22
C VAL A 236 9.65 22.66 -16.42
N ALA A 237 8.85 22.60 -15.35
CA ALA A 237 7.42 22.27 -15.36
C ALA A 237 6.76 22.70 -14.04
N PRO A 238 5.42 22.86 -13.99
CA PRO A 238 4.69 23.09 -12.73
C PRO A 238 4.68 21.81 -11.90
N GLY A 239 5.71 21.62 -11.06
CA GLY A 239 5.85 20.44 -10.22
C GLY A 239 5.13 20.57 -8.88
N PHE A 240 5.35 19.59 -8.01
CA PHE A 240 4.65 19.42 -6.74
C PHE A 240 5.62 19.56 -5.55
N LYS A 241 5.09 19.61 -4.34
CA LYS A 241 5.88 19.57 -3.10
C LYS A 241 5.70 18.21 -2.43
N TYR A 242 6.36 17.18 -2.96
CA TYR A 242 6.20 15.76 -2.60
C TYR A 242 7.48 15.09 -2.08
N ASN A 243 8.52 15.85 -1.85
CA ASN A 243 9.81 15.34 -1.36
C ASN A 243 9.72 14.78 0.06
N LEU A 244 10.45 13.69 0.33
CA LEU A 244 10.63 13.14 1.67
C LEU A 244 11.69 13.94 2.43
N THR A 245 11.48 14.16 3.73
CA THR A 245 12.46 14.83 4.60
C THR A 245 13.49 13.84 5.15
N ASP A 246 14.68 14.33 5.54
CA ASP A 246 15.68 13.50 6.22
C ASP A 246 15.22 13.00 7.59
N ILE A 247 14.36 13.75 8.28
CA ILE A 247 13.73 13.30 9.55
C ILE A 247 12.92 12.01 9.31
N ALA A 248 12.10 11.98 8.25
CA ALA A 248 11.32 10.80 7.90
C ALA A 248 12.21 9.67 7.35
N ALA A 249 13.19 10.00 6.50
CA ALA A 249 14.14 9.04 5.98
C ALA A 249 14.99 8.37 7.08
N ALA A 250 15.32 9.08 8.14
CA ALA A 250 16.04 8.55 9.31
C ALA A 250 15.32 7.34 9.94
N LEU A 251 14.00 7.40 10.07
CA LEU A 251 13.19 6.25 10.49
C LEU A 251 13.31 5.11 9.48
N GLY A 252 13.13 5.42 8.18
CA GLY A 252 13.12 4.45 7.09
C GLY A 252 14.41 3.64 6.98
N LEU A 253 15.57 4.25 7.23
CA LEU A 253 16.87 3.58 7.17
C LEU A 253 16.98 2.38 8.12
N HIS A 254 16.45 2.49 9.33
CA HIS A 254 16.48 1.41 10.32
C HIS A 254 15.30 0.47 10.18
N GLN A 255 14.12 0.97 9.85
CA GLN A 255 12.93 0.18 9.56
C GLN A 255 13.17 -0.80 8.40
N LEU A 256 13.85 -0.36 7.34
CA LEU A 256 14.14 -1.19 6.17
C LEU A 256 14.99 -2.42 6.53
N LYS A 257 15.98 -2.27 7.41
CA LYS A 257 16.83 -3.38 7.89
C LYS A 257 16.01 -4.47 8.58
N ARG A 258 14.87 -4.11 9.18
CA ARG A 258 13.99 -5.00 9.93
C ARG A 258 12.81 -5.54 9.10
N ALA A 259 12.64 -5.12 7.84
CA ALA A 259 11.47 -5.43 7.02
C ALA A 259 11.14 -6.92 6.92
N HIS A 260 12.17 -7.78 6.75
CA HIS A 260 11.99 -9.24 6.70
C HIS A 260 11.57 -9.83 8.06
N ALA A 261 12.15 -9.35 9.16
CA ALA A 261 11.77 -9.79 10.50
C ALA A 261 10.34 -9.38 10.84
N PHE A 262 9.95 -8.16 10.44
CA PHE A 262 8.58 -7.67 10.60
C PHE A 262 7.57 -8.49 9.81
N GLN A 263 7.90 -8.84 8.56
CA GLN A 263 7.07 -9.71 7.75
C GLN A 263 6.93 -11.10 8.37
N GLN A 264 8.03 -11.69 8.87
CA GLN A 264 7.99 -13.01 9.49
C GLN A 264 7.08 -13.00 10.73
N ARG A 265 7.19 -12.00 11.62
CA ARG A 265 6.31 -11.88 12.79
C ARG A 265 4.84 -11.78 12.40
N ARG A 266 4.52 -11.01 11.36
CA ARG A 266 3.15 -10.91 10.82
C ARG A 266 2.68 -12.25 10.24
N ALA A 267 3.54 -12.99 9.56
CA ALA A 267 3.23 -14.32 9.04
C ALA A 267 2.93 -15.31 10.17
N ASP A 268 3.71 -15.29 11.26
CA ASP A 268 3.48 -16.14 12.43
C ASP A 268 2.13 -15.83 13.09
N ILE A 269 1.77 -14.55 13.23
CA ILE A 269 0.47 -14.13 13.77
C ILE A 269 -0.66 -14.61 12.85
N ALA A 270 -0.52 -14.41 11.53
CA ALA A 270 -1.52 -14.82 10.54
C ALA A 270 -1.74 -16.34 10.53
N ALA A 271 -0.66 -17.12 10.63
CA ALA A 271 -0.74 -18.58 10.73
C ALA A 271 -1.54 -19.03 11.96
N ARG A 272 -1.27 -18.44 13.13
CA ARG A 272 -1.99 -18.73 14.37
C ARG A 272 -3.48 -18.37 14.27
N TYR A 273 -3.81 -17.24 13.67
CA TYR A 273 -5.21 -16.87 13.42
C TYR A 273 -5.89 -17.86 12.48
N SER A 274 -5.25 -18.20 11.35
CA SER A 274 -5.83 -19.12 10.36
C SER A 274 -6.08 -20.52 10.96
N GLU A 275 -5.16 -21.04 11.75
CA GLU A 275 -5.33 -22.31 12.48
C GLU A 275 -6.48 -22.21 13.49
N ALA A 276 -6.48 -21.16 14.33
CA ALA A 276 -7.48 -20.99 15.38
C ALA A 276 -8.90 -20.79 14.86
N PHE A 277 -9.05 -20.27 13.64
CA PHE A 277 -10.35 -19.93 13.04
C PHE A 277 -10.84 -20.94 12.01
N ALA A 278 -10.06 -21.97 11.68
CA ALA A 278 -10.38 -22.95 10.63
C ALA A 278 -11.75 -23.64 10.79
N ALA A 279 -12.19 -23.87 12.03
CA ALA A 279 -13.49 -24.50 12.34
C ALA A 279 -14.61 -23.49 12.65
N LEU A 280 -14.33 -22.20 12.66
CA LEU A 280 -15.31 -21.16 13.00
C LEU A 280 -16.16 -20.76 11.77
N PRO A 281 -17.32 -20.12 11.96
CA PRO A 281 -18.15 -19.63 10.88
C PRO A 281 -17.60 -18.33 10.25
N LEU A 282 -16.30 -18.34 9.92
CA LEU A 282 -15.63 -17.29 9.19
C LEU A 282 -14.61 -17.89 8.20
N ILE A 283 -14.29 -17.19 7.16
CA ILE A 283 -13.22 -17.53 6.21
C ILE A 283 -11.99 -16.72 6.62
N PRO A 284 -10.87 -17.37 6.93
CA PRO A 284 -9.59 -16.71 7.18
C PRO A 284 -9.13 -15.84 6.01
N ALA A 285 -8.21 -14.92 6.28
CA ALA A 285 -7.56 -14.16 5.22
C ALA A 285 -6.85 -15.12 4.22
N PRO A 286 -6.89 -14.82 2.91
CA PRO A 286 -6.28 -15.69 1.91
C PRO A 286 -4.76 -15.78 2.10
N ALA A 287 -4.22 -16.99 2.02
CA ALA A 287 -2.79 -17.22 2.03
C ALA A 287 -2.19 -16.99 0.63
N ALA A 288 -0.90 -16.66 0.58
CA ALA A 288 -0.18 -16.63 -0.68
C ALA A 288 -0.04 -18.05 -1.26
N PRO A 289 0.01 -18.20 -2.60
CA PRO A 289 0.40 -19.44 -3.25
C PRO A 289 1.75 -19.95 -2.73
N ALA A 290 1.99 -21.28 -2.86
CA ALA A 290 3.26 -21.87 -2.48
C ALA A 290 4.45 -21.13 -3.11
N ALA A 291 5.54 -20.97 -2.36
CA ALA A 291 6.75 -20.23 -2.76
C ALA A 291 6.58 -18.71 -2.97
N GLN A 292 5.44 -18.13 -2.63
CA GLN A 292 5.25 -16.68 -2.60
C GLN A 292 5.19 -16.16 -1.16
N LYS A 293 5.72 -14.95 -0.93
CA LYS A 293 5.60 -14.27 0.36
C LYS A 293 4.41 -13.32 0.35
N HIS A 294 3.64 -13.33 1.42
CA HIS A 294 2.59 -12.38 1.73
C HIS A 294 3.13 -11.40 2.78
N ALA A 295 3.03 -10.10 2.56
CA ALA A 295 3.49 -9.11 3.55
C ALA A 295 2.64 -9.09 4.83
N TRP A 296 1.43 -9.64 4.78
CA TRP A 296 0.48 -9.66 5.89
C TRP A 296 0.26 -8.29 6.51
N HIS A 297 0.10 -7.28 5.63
CA HIS A 297 -0.27 -5.94 6.09
C HIS A 297 -1.65 -5.94 6.77
N LEU A 298 -2.59 -6.72 6.24
CA LEU A 298 -3.91 -6.93 6.81
C LEU A 298 -4.15 -8.44 7.03
N TYR A 299 -4.90 -8.75 8.07
CA TYR A 299 -5.58 -10.03 8.22
C TYR A 299 -7.07 -9.79 8.05
N ALA A 300 -7.54 -9.87 6.81
CA ALA A 300 -8.91 -9.59 6.41
C ALA A 300 -9.73 -10.88 6.37
N ALA A 301 -10.44 -11.18 7.45
CA ALA A 301 -11.33 -12.34 7.57
C ALA A 301 -12.77 -11.98 7.14
N ARG A 302 -13.54 -12.97 6.68
CA ARG A 302 -14.95 -12.81 6.26
C ARG A 302 -15.88 -13.63 7.11
N LEU A 303 -16.93 -13.04 7.64
CA LEU A 303 -18.03 -13.77 8.31
C LEU A 303 -18.84 -14.56 7.30
N LEU A 304 -19.17 -15.81 7.64
CA LEU A 304 -20.12 -16.62 6.89
C LEU A 304 -21.55 -16.34 7.37
N PRO A 305 -22.59 -16.50 6.55
CA PRO A 305 -23.98 -16.32 6.95
C PRO A 305 -24.37 -17.15 8.20
N ARG A 306 -23.78 -18.34 8.34
CA ARG A 306 -23.98 -19.20 9.52
C ARG A 306 -23.37 -18.67 10.82
N ALA A 307 -22.64 -17.55 10.79
CA ALA A 307 -22.14 -16.90 11.99
C ALA A 307 -23.26 -16.33 12.87
N GLY A 308 -24.45 -16.10 12.31
CA GLY A 308 -25.61 -15.62 13.05
C GLY A 308 -25.47 -14.18 13.58
N ILE A 309 -24.49 -13.43 13.08
CA ILE A 309 -24.20 -12.05 13.48
C ILE A 309 -23.74 -11.25 12.25
N THR A 310 -24.11 -9.98 12.18
CA THR A 310 -23.61 -9.07 11.13
C THR A 310 -22.18 -8.65 11.39
N ARG A 311 -21.42 -8.29 10.34
CA ARG A 311 -20.06 -7.78 10.45
C ARG A 311 -19.96 -6.59 11.41
N ASP A 312 -20.88 -5.65 11.32
CA ASP A 312 -20.83 -4.44 12.14
C ASP A 312 -21.05 -4.78 13.63
N ARG A 313 -22.03 -5.62 13.94
CA ARG A 313 -22.27 -6.10 15.30
C ARG A 313 -21.10 -6.90 15.84
N PHE A 314 -20.45 -7.70 14.98
CA PHE A 314 -19.26 -8.46 15.36
C PHE A 314 -18.09 -7.53 15.75
N ILE A 315 -17.85 -6.44 14.99
CA ILE A 315 -16.85 -5.42 15.30
C ILE A 315 -17.18 -4.71 16.62
N GLU A 316 -18.44 -4.31 16.83
CA GLU A 316 -18.88 -3.67 18.09
C GLU A 316 -18.58 -4.55 19.31
N ARG A 317 -18.86 -5.85 19.19
CA ARG A 317 -18.60 -6.79 20.30
C ARG A 317 -17.12 -7.03 20.54
N LEU A 318 -16.31 -7.16 19.49
CA LEU A 318 -14.85 -7.22 19.64
C LEU A 318 -14.32 -5.96 20.29
N PHE A 319 -14.84 -4.78 19.93
CA PHE A 319 -14.48 -3.51 20.55
C PHE A 319 -14.84 -3.48 22.02
N ALA A 320 -16.01 -3.97 22.41
CA ALA A 320 -16.43 -4.09 23.82
C ALA A 320 -15.50 -5.03 24.63
N LEU A 321 -14.89 -6.02 23.98
CA LEU A 321 -13.85 -6.89 24.58
C LEU A 321 -12.44 -6.26 24.53
N GLY A 322 -12.35 -5.00 24.09
CA GLY A 322 -11.11 -4.25 24.01
C GLY A 322 -10.21 -4.63 22.86
N ILE A 323 -10.76 -5.11 21.74
CA ILE A 323 -10.04 -5.45 20.51
C ILE A 323 -10.40 -4.44 19.42
N GLY A 324 -9.42 -3.66 18.96
CA GLY A 324 -9.57 -2.72 17.85
C GLY A 324 -9.58 -3.46 16.49
N CYS A 325 -10.64 -3.26 15.73
CA CYS A 325 -10.80 -3.80 14.37
C CYS A 325 -11.02 -2.68 13.36
N SER A 326 -10.90 -2.99 12.06
CA SER A 326 -11.15 -2.03 10.99
C SER A 326 -11.80 -2.72 9.79
N VAL A 327 -12.21 -1.93 8.80
CA VAL A 327 -12.72 -2.41 7.51
C VAL A 327 -11.89 -1.80 6.39
N HIS A 328 -11.30 -2.64 5.56
CA HIS A 328 -10.47 -2.25 4.43
C HIS A 328 -11.01 -2.87 3.13
N TYR A 329 -11.82 -2.13 2.35
CA TYR A 329 -12.24 -0.74 2.54
C TYR A 329 -13.76 -0.62 2.37
N ILE A 330 -14.34 0.58 2.60
CA ILE A 330 -15.60 0.93 1.96
C ILE A 330 -15.28 1.11 0.48
N PRO A 331 -15.82 0.28 -0.44
CA PRO A 331 -15.44 0.30 -1.85
C PRO A 331 -15.76 1.64 -2.51
N LEU A 332 -15.00 1.99 -3.53
CA LEU A 332 -15.15 3.28 -4.21
C LEU A 332 -16.53 3.45 -4.86
N HIS A 333 -17.16 2.37 -5.33
CA HIS A 333 -18.50 2.43 -5.88
C HIS A 333 -19.60 2.83 -4.87
N LEU A 334 -19.30 2.78 -3.56
CA LEU A 334 -20.18 3.27 -2.49
C LEU A 334 -19.83 4.68 -2.03
N GLN A 335 -18.62 5.15 -2.34
CA GLN A 335 -18.17 6.49 -1.94
C GLN A 335 -18.84 7.57 -2.77
N PRO A 336 -19.43 8.61 -2.15
CA PRO A 336 -20.27 9.61 -2.84
C PRO A 336 -19.62 10.20 -4.08
N TYR A 337 -18.37 10.66 -3.99
CA TYR A 337 -17.68 11.26 -5.13
C TYR A 337 -17.61 10.32 -6.35
N TRP A 338 -17.18 9.07 -6.14
CA TRP A 338 -17.02 8.09 -7.20
C TRP A 338 -18.33 7.61 -7.76
N ARG A 339 -19.26 7.26 -6.85
CA ARG A 339 -20.60 6.82 -7.20
C ARG A 339 -21.33 7.83 -8.07
N ASP A 340 -21.37 9.08 -7.61
CA ASP A 340 -22.18 10.12 -8.26
C ASP A 340 -21.54 10.58 -9.58
N ARG A 341 -20.19 10.66 -9.64
CA ARG A 341 -19.47 11.05 -10.84
C ARG A 341 -19.61 10.06 -12.00
N TYR A 342 -19.54 8.76 -11.68
CA TYR A 342 -19.51 7.69 -12.70
C TYR A 342 -20.80 6.87 -12.77
N GLY A 343 -21.82 7.22 -11.98
CA GLY A 343 -23.10 6.50 -11.94
C GLY A 343 -22.96 5.06 -11.48
N LEU A 344 -22.05 4.79 -10.53
CA LEU A 344 -21.70 3.44 -10.09
C LEU A 344 -22.82 2.82 -9.24
N ARG A 345 -23.05 1.53 -9.42
CA ARG A 345 -24.07 0.77 -8.67
C ARG A 345 -23.41 -0.45 -8.04
N ALA A 346 -23.81 -0.80 -6.82
CA ALA A 346 -23.31 -1.98 -6.11
C ALA A 346 -23.46 -3.29 -6.92
N ALA A 347 -24.54 -3.40 -7.70
CA ALA A 347 -24.79 -4.57 -8.54
C ALA A 347 -23.75 -4.77 -9.67
N ASP A 348 -23.01 -3.74 -10.05
CA ASP A 348 -21.97 -3.81 -11.07
C ASP A 348 -20.63 -4.34 -10.50
N TYR A 349 -20.53 -4.47 -9.16
CA TYR A 349 -19.33 -4.91 -8.43
C TYR A 349 -19.68 -5.94 -7.35
N PRO A 350 -20.28 -7.09 -7.72
CA PRO A 350 -20.84 -8.02 -6.75
C PRO A 350 -19.80 -8.61 -5.79
N HIS A 351 -18.58 -8.84 -6.23
CA HIS A 351 -17.53 -9.43 -5.39
C HIS A 351 -17.01 -8.43 -4.36
N SER A 352 -16.73 -7.19 -4.79
CA SER A 352 -16.33 -6.11 -3.91
C SER A 352 -17.42 -5.74 -2.89
N GLN A 353 -18.69 -5.70 -3.34
CA GLN A 353 -19.83 -5.46 -2.46
C GLN A 353 -19.94 -6.56 -1.40
N HIS A 354 -19.92 -7.82 -1.81
CA HIS A 354 -19.98 -8.96 -0.90
C HIS A 354 -18.82 -8.96 0.10
N ALA A 355 -17.60 -8.66 -0.38
CA ALA A 355 -16.45 -8.53 0.49
C ALA A 355 -16.68 -7.46 1.56
N TYR A 356 -17.11 -6.27 1.17
CA TYR A 356 -17.37 -5.16 2.11
C TYR A 356 -18.42 -5.51 3.18
N GLU A 357 -19.48 -6.19 2.80
CA GLU A 357 -20.58 -6.54 3.72
C GLU A 357 -20.15 -7.54 4.81
N HIS A 358 -19.16 -8.39 4.52
CA HIS A 358 -18.81 -9.52 5.38
C HIS A 358 -17.42 -9.45 5.99
N MET A 359 -16.53 -8.59 5.46
CA MET A 359 -15.12 -8.56 5.82
C MET A 359 -14.81 -7.60 6.97
N LEU A 360 -13.89 -8.02 7.82
CA LEU A 360 -13.22 -7.16 8.80
C LEU A 360 -11.73 -7.48 8.85
N SER A 361 -10.93 -6.48 9.23
CA SER A 361 -9.50 -6.66 9.48
C SER A 361 -9.25 -6.74 10.97
N LEU A 362 -8.63 -7.85 11.41
CA LEU A 362 -8.18 -8.07 12.77
C LEU A 362 -6.81 -7.41 13.01
N PRO A 363 -6.46 -7.08 14.27
CA PRO A 363 -5.15 -6.54 14.59
C PRO A 363 -4.02 -7.48 14.13
N ILE A 364 -3.05 -6.93 13.41
CA ILE A 364 -1.84 -7.65 13.01
C ILE A 364 -0.68 -6.65 12.90
N TYR A 365 0.21 -6.63 13.89
CA TYR A 365 1.41 -5.78 13.92
C TYR A 365 2.51 -6.40 14.78
N THR A 366 3.74 -6.00 14.56
CA THR A 366 4.94 -6.66 15.11
C THR A 366 5.06 -6.60 16.62
N ARG A 367 4.55 -5.53 17.25
CA ARG A 367 4.58 -5.36 18.72
C ARG A 367 3.58 -6.23 19.47
N MET A 368 2.68 -6.95 18.78
CA MET A 368 1.78 -7.89 19.46
C MET A 368 2.58 -9.02 20.10
N THR A 369 2.37 -9.17 21.40
CA THR A 369 2.87 -10.35 22.13
C THR A 369 2.04 -11.58 21.77
N ASP A 370 2.53 -12.77 22.12
CA ASP A 370 1.74 -14.01 21.95
C ASP A 370 0.48 -14.02 22.81
N ALA A 371 0.51 -13.35 23.95
CA ALA A 371 -0.68 -13.12 24.78
C ALA A 371 -1.71 -12.21 24.10
N ASP A 372 -1.28 -11.17 23.40
CA ASP A 372 -2.17 -10.30 22.60
C ASP A 372 -2.84 -11.07 21.46
N VAL A 373 -2.06 -11.90 20.74
CA VAL A 373 -2.57 -12.77 19.68
C VAL A 373 -3.61 -13.74 20.23
N GLN A 374 -3.32 -14.39 21.36
CA GLN A 374 -4.26 -15.30 22.01
C GLN A 374 -5.55 -14.59 22.45
N ARG A 375 -5.43 -13.37 22.98
CA ARG A 375 -6.56 -12.54 23.38
C ARG A 375 -7.50 -12.23 22.19
N VAL A 376 -6.95 -11.93 21.02
CA VAL A 376 -7.77 -11.74 19.79
C VAL A 376 -8.49 -13.04 19.44
N ILE A 377 -7.80 -14.18 19.45
CA ILE A 377 -8.38 -15.50 19.18
C ILE A 377 -9.55 -15.80 20.11
N ASP A 378 -9.35 -15.59 21.41
CA ASP A 378 -10.35 -15.88 22.43
C ASP A 378 -11.57 -14.93 22.30
N ALA A 379 -11.35 -13.66 21.99
CA ALA A 379 -12.43 -12.71 21.74
C ALA A 379 -13.26 -13.11 20.52
N VAL A 380 -12.63 -13.48 19.40
CA VAL A 380 -13.32 -13.96 18.20
C VAL A 380 -14.16 -15.20 18.52
N ARG A 381 -13.59 -16.19 19.22
CA ARG A 381 -14.31 -17.39 19.64
C ARG A 381 -15.49 -17.09 20.55
N GLN A 382 -15.30 -16.21 21.53
CA GLN A 382 -16.35 -15.82 22.48
C GLN A 382 -17.54 -15.17 21.76
N VAL A 383 -17.29 -14.22 20.83
CA VAL A 383 -18.37 -13.55 20.10
C VAL A 383 -19.11 -14.52 19.19
N LEU A 384 -18.39 -15.42 18.52
CA LEU A 384 -19.04 -16.41 17.62
C LEU A 384 -19.74 -17.55 18.35
N ALA A 385 -19.39 -17.83 19.60
CA ALA A 385 -20.12 -18.82 20.43
C ALA A 385 -21.48 -18.27 20.92
N HIS A 386 -21.64 -16.96 21.00
CA HIS A 386 -22.83 -16.31 21.55
C HIS A 386 -23.29 -15.15 20.61
N PRO A 387 -23.68 -15.44 19.36
CA PRO A 387 -23.95 -14.40 18.36
C PRO A 387 -25.15 -13.51 18.67
N ALA A 388 -26.10 -13.98 19.50
CA ALA A 388 -27.33 -13.28 19.82
C ALA A 388 -27.20 -12.25 20.98
N ASP A 389 -26.12 -12.32 21.78
CA ASP A 389 -25.87 -11.37 22.86
C ASP A 389 -25.34 -10.03 22.29
#